data_d7939347fa20c305c0654246fa020f77
#
_entry.id   d7939347fa20c305c0654246fa020f77
#
_cell.length_a   1.000
_cell.length_b   1.000
_cell.length_c   1.000
_cell.angle_alpha   90.00
_cell.angle_beta   90.00
_cell.angle_gamma   90.00
#
_symmetry.space_group_name_H-M   'P 1'
#
loop_
_entity.id
_entity.type
_entity.pdbx_description
1 polymer ?
#
loop_
_entity_poly.entity_id
_entity_poly.type
_entity_poly.pdbx_seq_one_letter_code
_entity_poly.pdbx_strand_id
1 'polypeptide(L)'
;MNISDVRNLHIELTTKCNARCPMCIRNISGYPYNAGYPLTEISFNDYKTIFKPEFLMQINKVNFNGNLGDFGVAQDAAKVLHYTADYVTEIQVETNGGMRTEKWWAALVRDNVEIIFALDGFEDTHSLYRIGTTYSKVLSNALAFIKAGGKATWK
;
A
#
# COMPACT_ATOMS: atom_id res chain seq x y z
N MET A 1 -7.48 14.10 23.72
CA MET A 1 -6.74 14.22 22.44
C MET A 1 -7.57 15.07 21.51
N ASN A 2 -7.02 16.16 21.02
CA ASN A 2 -7.71 17.04 20.09
C ASN A 2 -7.29 16.64 18.66
N ILE A 3 -8.16 16.79 17.66
CA ILE A 3 -7.83 16.48 16.26
C ILE A 3 -6.65 17.32 15.75
N SER A 4 -6.48 18.51 16.32
CA SER A 4 -5.32 19.39 16.06
C SER A 4 -3.98 18.82 16.54
N ASP A 5 -3.98 17.77 17.38
CA ASP A 5 -2.74 17.16 17.91
C ASP A 5 -2.27 15.97 17.08
N VAL A 6 -3.08 15.52 16.12
CA VAL A 6 -2.76 14.37 15.25
C VAL A 6 -1.65 14.77 14.27
N ARG A 7 -0.57 13.97 14.23
CA ARG A 7 0.60 14.19 13.35
C ARG A 7 0.92 13.00 12.44
N ASN A 8 0.42 11.82 12.78
CA ASN A 8 0.67 10.62 12.01
C ASN A 8 -0.63 9.88 11.75
N LEU A 9 -0.78 9.37 10.55
CA LEU A 9 -1.94 8.58 10.13
C LEU A 9 -1.51 7.21 9.64
N HIS A 10 -2.30 6.20 10.00
CA HIS A 10 -2.29 4.91 9.36
C HIS A 10 -3.60 4.77 8.60
N ILE A 11 -3.52 4.55 7.28
CA ILE A 11 -4.69 4.51 6.41
C ILE A 11 -4.70 3.22 5.60
N GLU A 12 -5.78 2.47 5.72
CA GLU A 12 -6.07 1.32 4.87
C GLU A 12 -7.07 1.72 3.79
N LEU A 13 -6.66 1.73 2.53
CA LEU A 13 -7.51 2.16 1.41
C LEU A 13 -8.55 1.11 1.02
N THR A 14 -8.29 -0.14 1.32
CA THR A 14 -9.14 -1.24 0.91
C THR A 14 -9.00 -2.43 1.86
N THR A 15 -10.05 -3.24 1.96
CA THR A 15 -10.01 -4.55 2.61
C THR A 15 -9.75 -5.69 1.62
N LYS A 16 -9.46 -5.38 0.33
CA LYS A 16 -9.15 -6.35 -0.71
C LYS A 16 -7.65 -6.58 -0.81
N CYS A 17 -7.24 -7.83 -1.01
CA CYS A 17 -5.85 -8.22 -1.25
C CYS A 17 -5.80 -9.34 -2.29
N ASN A 18 -4.80 -9.34 -3.16
CA ASN A 18 -4.55 -10.40 -4.13
C ASN A 18 -3.75 -11.58 -3.54
N ALA A 19 -3.06 -11.38 -2.41
CA ALA A 19 -2.28 -12.41 -1.75
C ALA A 19 -3.11 -13.18 -0.69
N ARG A 20 -2.66 -14.42 -0.40
CA ARG A 20 -3.27 -15.33 0.58
C ARG A 20 -2.23 -15.87 1.55
N CYS A 21 -1.45 -14.96 2.15
CA CYS A 21 -0.37 -15.33 3.07
C CYS A 21 -0.93 -16.15 4.24
N PRO A 22 -0.33 -17.31 4.59
CA PRO A 22 -0.87 -18.25 5.58
C PRO A 22 -1.09 -17.66 6.98
N MET A 23 -0.24 -16.70 7.39
CA MET A 23 -0.33 -16.07 8.70
C MET A 23 -1.04 -14.70 8.67
N CYS A 24 -1.66 -14.34 7.55
CA CYS A 24 -2.44 -13.12 7.48
C CYS A 24 -3.80 -13.33 8.16
N ILE A 25 -4.26 -12.35 8.95
CA ILE A 25 -5.57 -12.38 9.62
C ILE A 25 -6.76 -12.63 8.67
N ARG A 26 -6.58 -12.36 7.37
CA ARG A 26 -7.59 -12.61 6.33
C ARG A 26 -7.69 -14.07 5.92
N ASN A 27 -6.71 -14.88 6.23
CA ASN A 27 -6.57 -16.23 5.72
C ASN A 27 -6.34 -17.22 6.85
N ILE A 28 -6.76 -18.46 6.64
CA ILE A 28 -6.38 -19.58 7.50
C ILE A 28 -5.54 -20.52 6.64
N SER A 29 -4.26 -20.65 6.97
CA SER A 29 -3.32 -21.52 6.25
C SER A 29 -3.30 -21.28 4.73
N GLY A 30 -3.42 -20.03 4.30
CA GLY A 30 -3.44 -19.63 2.88
C GLY A 30 -4.80 -19.79 2.18
N TYR A 31 -5.83 -20.25 2.88
CA TYR A 31 -7.21 -20.27 2.38
C TYR A 31 -7.95 -19.01 2.82
N PRO A 32 -8.72 -18.37 1.92
CA PRO A 32 -9.50 -17.20 2.30
C PRO A 32 -10.41 -17.52 3.47
N TYR A 33 -10.26 -16.78 4.55
CA TYR A 33 -11.16 -16.85 5.70
C TYR A 33 -12.14 -15.68 5.62
N ASN A 34 -13.41 -16.00 5.39
CA ASN A 34 -14.45 -14.97 5.43
C ASN A 34 -14.85 -14.73 6.90
N ALA A 35 -14.10 -13.84 7.55
CA ALA A 35 -14.40 -13.39 8.92
C ALA A 35 -15.60 -12.43 8.98
N GLY A 36 -16.42 -12.38 7.93
CA GLY A 36 -17.55 -11.43 7.84
C GLY A 36 -17.14 -10.00 7.52
N TYR A 37 -15.87 -9.74 7.20
CA TYR A 37 -15.43 -8.40 6.79
C TYR A 37 -15.94 -8.08 5.38
N PRO A 38 -16.59 -6.94 5.18
CA PRO A 38 -16.99 -6.52 3.84
C PRO A 38 -15.76 -6.23 2.99
N LEU A 39 -15.80 -6.62 1.71
CA LEU A 39 -14.77 -6.26 0.74
C LEU A 39 -15.08 -4.85 0.21
N THR A 40 -14.52 -3.86 0.87
CA THR A 40 -14.73 -2.43 0.58
C THR A 40 -13.44 -1.73 0.22
N GLU A 41 -13.57 -0.55 -0.33
CA GLU A 41 -12.47 0.39 -0.55
C GLU A 41 -13.00 1.82 -0.49
N ILE A 42 -12.13 2.76 -0.12
CA ILE A 42 -12.45 4.17 -0.12
C ILE A 42 -12.26 4.73 -1.54
N SER A 43 -13.26 5.46 -2.05
CA SER A 43 -13.11 6.16 -3.30
C SER A 43 -12.23 7.41 -3.14
N PHE A 44 -11.63 7.88 -4.24
CA PHE A 44 -10.85 9.13 -4.19
C PHE A 44 -11.69 10.34 -3.76
N ASN A 45 -12.96 10.38 -4.12
CA ASN A 45 -13.85 11.47 -3.71
C ASN A 45 -14.15 11.45 -2.21
N ASP A 46 -14.43 10.27 -1.65
CA ASP A 46 -14.63 10.12 -0.21
C ASP A 46 -13.34 10.44 0.55
N TYR A 47 -12.19 9.98 0.05
CA TYR A 47 -10.89 10.29 0.63
C TYR A 47 -10.66 11.81 0.76
N LYS A 48 -10.90 12.56 -0.31
CA LYS A 48 -10.77 14.03 -0.30
C LYS A 48 -11.76 14.73 0.63
N THR A 49 -12.93 14.14 0.80
CA THR A 49 -13.94 14.69 1.70
C THR A 49 -13.54 14.52 3.17
N ILE A 50 -12.92 13.38 3.50
CA ILE A 50 -12.45 13.06 4.86
C ILE A 50 -11.13 13.79 5.15
N PHE A 51 -10.16 13.68 4.24
CA PHE A 51 -8.81 14.21 4.39
C PHE A 51 -8.63 15.48 3.56
N LYS A 52 -9.19 16.58 4.07
CA LYS A 52 -9.07 17.89 3.43
C LYS A 52 -7.64 18.42 3.49
N PRO A 53 -7.24 19.31 2.56
CA PRO A 53 -5.88 19.90 2.54
C PRO A 53 -5.44 20.46 3.89
N GLU A 54 -6.33 21.22 4.56
CA GLU A 54 -6.04 21.87 5.84
C GLU A 54 -5.71 20.87 6.94
N PHE A 55 -6.36 19.69 6.92
CA PHE A 55 -6.06 18.60 7.84
C PHE A 55 -4.76 17.90 7.48
N LEU A 56 -4.52 17.61 6.19
CA LEU A 56 -3.29 16.95 5.74
C LEU A 56 -2.04 17.79 5.98
N MET A 57 -2.11 19.11 5.87
CA MET A 57 -0.98 20.01 6.12
C MET A 57 -0.45 19.99 7.56
N GLN A 58 -1.24 19.52 8.53
CA GLN A 58 -0.77 19.32 9.91
C GLN A 58 -0.12 17.94 10.13
N ILE A 59 -0.25 17.01 9.16
CA ILE A 59 0.23 15.63 9.28
C ILE A 59 1.69 15.54 8.83
N ASN A 60 2.54 14.98 9.65
CA ASN A 60 3.94 14.76 9.33
C ASN A 60 4.12 13.49 8.50
N LYS A 61 3.41 12.42 8.86
CA LYS A 61 3.57 11.12 8.22
C LYS A 61 2.24 10.44 7.95
N VAL A 62 2.08 9.91 6.74
CA VAL A 62 1.02 8.97 6.40
C VAL A 62 1.63 7.61 6.06
N ASN A 63 1.13 6.58 6.71
CA ASN A 63 1.46 5.20 6.41
C ASN A 63 0.26 4.53 5.74
N PHE A 64 0.39 4.22 4.45
CA PHE A 64 -0.55 3.39 3.71
C PHE A 64 -0.14 1.93 3.87
N ASN A 65 -0.73 1.27 4.84
CA ASN A 65 -0.48 -0.14 5.12
C ASN A 65 -1.81 -0.84 5.38
N GLY A 66 -2.01 -2.02 4.85
CA GLY A 66 -3.23 -2.79 5.03
C GLY A 66 -3.02 -3.99 5.96
N ASN A 67 -3.72 -4.03 7.10
CA ASN A 67 -3.88 -5.27 7.85
C ASN A 67 -4.85 -6.23 7.12
N LEU A 68 -5.85 -5.66 6.46
CA LEU A 68 -6.88 -6.41 5.74
C LEU A 68 -6.74 -6.35 4.22
N GLY A 69 -6.13 -5.30 3.68
CA GLY A 69 -6.01 -5.10 2.24
C GLY A 69 -4.56 -4.93 1.77
N ASP A 70 -4.42 -4.58 0.51
CA ASP A 70 -3.14 -4.19 -0.07
C ASP A 70 -3.29 -2.93 -0.90
N PHE A 71 -2.39 -1.99 -0.74
CA PHE A 71 -2.38 -0.70 -1.42
C PHE A 71 -2.50 -0.83 -2.94
N GLY A 72 -1.75 -1.75 -3.54
CA GLY A 72 -1.76 -1.98 -4.98
C GLY A 72 -3.09 -2.48 -5.55
N VAL A 73 -3.99 -3.01 -4.69
CA VAL A 73 -5.32 -3.49 -5.09
C VAL A 73 -6.33 -2.35 -5.16
N ALA A 74 -6.23 -1.33 -4.30
CA ALA A 74 -7.17 -0.22 -4.28
C ALA A 74 -7.24 0.52 -5.62
N GLN A 75 -8.43 0.73 -6.14
CA GLN A 75 -8.65 1.28 -7.49
C GLN A 75 -8.05 2.67 -7.65
N ASP A 76 -8.26 3.52 -6.67
CA ASP A 76 -7.83 4.92 -6.69
C ASP A 76 -6.51 5.17 -5.95
N ALA A 77 -5.73 4.12 -5.61
CA ALA A 77 -4.51 4.23 -4.83
C ALA A 77 -3.53 5.30 -5.33
N ALA A 78 -3.27 5.34 -6.64
CA ALA A 78 -2.36 6.33 -7.22
C ALA A 78 -2.87 7.77 -7.06
N LYS A 79 -4.17 8.01 -7.26
CA LYS A 79 -4.77 9.34 -7.09
C LYS A 79 -4.69 9.78 -5.62
N VAL A 80 -4.99 8.87 -4.69
CA VAL A 80 -4.90 9.13 -3.26
C VAL A 80 -3.47 9.44 -2.85
N LEU A 81 -2.49 8.64 -3.33
CA LEU A 81 -1.09 8.88 -3.03
C LEU A 81 -0.64 10.26 -3.48
N HIS A 82 -0.87 10.60 -4.75
CA HIS A 82 -0.45 11.89 -5.29
C HIS A 82 -1.11 13.06 -4.57
N TYR A 83 -2.41 12.98 -4.33
CA TYR A 83 -3.10 14.01 -3.56
C TYR A 83 -2.51 14.17 -2.15
N THR A 84 -2.26 13.07 -1.45
CA THR A 84 -1.68 13.11 -0.10
C THR A 84 -0.25 13.69 -0.13
N ALA A 85 0.54 13.33 -1.15
CA ALA A 85 1.92 13.78 -1.31
C ALA A 85 2.06 15.29 -1.55
N ASP A 86 1.01 15.95 -1.98
CA ASP A 86 1.01 17.41 -2.14
C ASP A 86 0.95 18.16 -0.80
N TYR A 87 0.56 17.51 0.30
CA TYR A 87 0.32 18.16 1.60
C TYR A 87 1.11 17.56 2.77
N VAL A 88 1.55 16.31 2.69
CA VAL A 88 2.20 15.58 3.79
C VAL A 88 3.69 15.49 3.57
N THR A 89 4.48 15.62 4.64
CA THR A 89 5.95 15.65 4.55
C THR A 89 6.54 14.28 4.25
N GLU A 90 5.97 13.20 4.79
CA GLU A 90 6.48 11.82 4.63
C GLU A 90 5.33 10.86 4.37
N ILE A 91 5.47 10.05 3.32
CA ILE A 91 4.53 8.98 3.01
C ILE A 91 5.30 7.67 2.89
N GLN A 92 4.80 6.66 3.60
CA GLN A 92 5.27 5.30 3.50
C GLN A 92 4.14 4.39 3.01
N VAL A 93 4.44 3.56 2.02
CA VAL A 93 3.49 2.56 1.49
C VAL A 93 4.06 1.17 1.74
N GLU A 94 3.31 0.32 2.44
CA GLU A 94 3.64 -1.11 2.55
C GLU A 94 2.74 -1.91 1.61
N THR A 95 3.34 -2.78 0.79
CA THR A 95 2.61 -3.56 -0.22
C THR A 95 3.26 -4.90 -0.50
N ASN A 96 2.44 -5.88 -0.89
CA ASN A 96 2.97 -7.13 -1.44
C ASN A 96 3.54 -6.97 -2.85
N GLY A 97 3.31 -5.82 -3.52
CA GLY A 97 3.89 -5.48 -4.82
C GLY A 97 3.45 -6.36 -6.00
N GLY A 98 2.60 -7.37 -5.79
CA GLY A 98 2.23 -8.37 -6.80
C GLY A 98 1.17 -7.91 -7.82
N MET A 99 0.57 -6.74 -7.62
CA MET A 99 -0.45 -6.17 -8.52
C MET A 99 0.13 -5.05 -9.38
N ARG A 100 -0.67 -4.60 -10.34
CA ARG A 100 -0.38 -3.48 -11.24
C ARG A 100 0.76 -3.77 -12.23
N THR A 101 1.09 -2.78 -13.05
CA THR A 101 2.17 -2.84 -14.03
C THR A 101 3.38 -2.06 -13.56
N GLU A 102 4.54 -2.37 -14.10
CA GLU A 102 5.78 -1.60 -13.88
C GLU A 102 5.60 -0.11 -14.13
N LYS A 103 4.89 0.24 -15.22
CA LYS A 103 4.56 1.64 -15.56
C LYS A 103 3.72 2.31 -14.46
N TRP A 104 2.80 1.58 -13.84
CA TRP A 104 1.97 2.10 -12.76
C TRP A 104 2.81 2.41 -11.51
N TRP A 105 3.72 1.49 -11.13
CA TRP A 105 4.62 1.70 -10.01
C TRP A 105 5.59 2.86 -10.27
N ALA A 106 6.19 2.93 -11.46
CA ALA A 106 7.06 4.02 -11.86
C ALA A 106 6.38 5.40 -11.78
N ALA A 107 5.07 5.46 -12.05
CA ALA A 107 4.29 6.70 -11.96
C ALA A 107 4.00 7.17 -10.53
N LEU A 108 4.27 6.36 -9.50
CA LEU A 108 4.04 6.74 -8.09
C LEU A 108 5.19 7.57 -7.48
N VAL A 109 6.27 7.77 -8.21
CA VAL A 109 7.47 8.45 -7.68
C VAL A 109 7.16 9.88 -7.26
N ARG A 110 7.50 10.19 -6.00
CA ARG A 110 7.50 11.53 -5.39
C ARG A 110 8.64 11.58 -4.37
N ASP A 111 9.22 12.75 -4.14
CA ASP A 111 10.39 12.92 -3.26
C ASP A 111 10.11 12.52 -1.79
N ASN A 112 8.86 12.69 -1.36
CA ASN A 112 8.37 12.40 -0.02
C ASN A 112 7.70 11.01 0.12
N VAL A 113 7.81 10.13 -0.90
CA VAL A 113 7.21 8.80 -0.91
C VAL A 113 8.28 7.72 -0.87
N GLU A 114 8.16 6.82 0.11
CA GLU A 114 8.89 5.57 0.19
C GLU A 114 7.92 4.39 0.03
N ILE A 115 8.31 3.38 -0.77
CA ILE A 115 7.54 2.14 -0.89
C ILE A 115 8.31 0.96 -0.33
N ILE A 116 7.70 0.24 0.60
CA ILE A 116 8.20 -0.99 1.18
C ILE A 116 7.57 -2.17 0.44
N PHE A 117 8.37 -2.87 -0.36
CA PHE A 117 7.95 -4.09 -1.06
C PHE A 117 8.19 -5.31 -0.18
N ALA A 118 7.14 -6.09 0.08
CA ALA A 118 7.22 -7.29 0.88
C ALA A 118 7.68 -8.49 0.02
N LEU A 119 8.97 -8.82 0.13
CA LEU A 119 9.63 -9.95 -0.51
C LEU A 119 10.05 -10.96 0.55
N ASP A 120 9.26 -12.02 0.75
CA ASP A 120 9.53 -13.07 1.73
C ASP A 120 10.25 -14.25 1.06
N GLY A 121 11.59 -14.17 0.99
CA GLY A 121 12.43 -15.17 0.36
C GLY A 121 12.86 -14.82 -1.07
N PHE A 122 13.39 -15.82 -1.78
CA PHE A 122 13.84 -15.74 -3.16
C PHE A 122 12.81 -16.35 -4.12
N GLU A 123 13.21 -16.56 -5.37
CA GLU A 123 12.31 -17.03 -6.43
C GLU A 123 11.66 -18.39 -6.12
N ASP A 124 12.38 -19.27 -5.43
CA ASP A 124 11.94 -20.60 -5.02
C ASP A 124 11.08 -20.62 -3.74
N THR A 125 11.19 -19.63 -2.90
CA THR A 125 10.59 -19.60 -1.55
C THR A 125 9.54 -18.53 -1.35
N HIS A 126 9.59 -17.42 -2.07
CA HIS A 126 8.64 -16.31 -1.94
C HIS A 126 7.17 -16.76 -1.98
N SER A 127 6.82 -17.59 -2.96
CA SER A 127 5.44 -18.04 -3.17
C SER A 127 4.95 -19.05 -2.13
N LEU A 128 5.84 -19.60 -1.31
CA LEU A 128 5.45 -20.47 -0.18
C LEU A 128 4.72 -19.67 0.89
N TYR A 129 5.13 -18.43 1.12
CA TYR A 129 4.48 -17.53 2.07
C TYR A 129 3.53 -16.55 1.36
N ARG A 130 3.97 -15.88 0.31
CA ARG A 130 3.18 -14.90 -0.46
C ARG A 130 2.32 -15.57 -1.52
N ILE A 131 1.47 -16.52 -1.13
CA ILE A 131 0.58 -17.24 -2.04
C ILE A 131 -0.26 -16.25 -2.85
N GLY A 132 -0.20 -16.34 -4.18
CA GLY A 132 -0.91 -15.45 -5.11
C GLY A 132 -0.07 -14.28 -5.62
N THR A 133 1.23 -14.20 -5.24
CA THR A 133 2.22 -13.32 -5.85
C THR A 133 3.43 -14.12 -6.31
N THR A 134 4.25 -13.55 -7.20
CA THR A 134 5.51 -14.18 -7.64
C THR A 134 6.67 -13.24 -7.36
N TYR A 135 7.82 -13.81 -6.99
CA TYR A 135 9.05 -13.06 -6.75
C TYR A 135 9.41 -12.15 -7.93
N SER A 136 9.42 -12.71 -9.15
CA SER A 136 9.76 -11.97 -10.38
C SER A 136 8.84 -10.77 -10.60
N LYS A 137 7.53 -10.91 -10.32
CA LYS A 137 6.57 -9.81 -10.48
C LYS A 137 6.80 -8.69 -9.47
N VAL A 138 7.01 -9.04 -8.21
CA VAL A 138 7.27 -8.03 -7.16
C VAL A 138 8.59 -7.32 -7.44
N LEU A 139 9.64 -8.09 -7.78
CA LEU A 139 10.95 -7.53 -8.10
C LEU A 139 10.90 -6.60 -9.32
N SER A 140 10.21 -6.99 -10.42
CA SER A 140 10.11 -6.13 -11.60
C SER A 140 9.39 -4.81 -11.29
N ASN A 141 8.33 -4.85 -10.50
CA ASN A 141 7.59 -3.67 -10.07
C ASN A 141 8.47 -2.75 -9.18
N ALA A 142 9.18 -3.32 -8.20
CA ALA A 142 10.09 -2.58 -7.34
C ALA A 142 11.24 -1.92 -8.13
N LEU A 143 11.85 -2.67 -9.05
CA LEU A 143 12.92 -2.15 -9.91
C LEU A 143 12.44 -1.04 -10.84
N ALA A 144 11.20 -1.12 -11.35
CA ALA A 144 10.62 -0.06 -12.17
C ALA A 144 10.43 1.23 -11.36
N PHE A 145 9.97 1.13 -10.11
CA PHE A 145 9.85 2.27 -9.20
C PHE A 145 11.21 2.90 -8.88
N ILE A 146 12.22 2.07 -8.55
CA ILE A 146 13.59 2.54 -8.28
C ILE A 146 14.22 3.21 -9.51
N LYS A 147 14.11 2.59 -10.70
CA LYS A 147 14.63 3.15 -11.95
C LYS A 147 14.01 4.50 -12.31
N ALA A 148 12.78 4.73 -11.91
CA ALA A 148 12.11 6.02 -12.06
C ALA A 148 12.53 7.07 -11.01
N GLY A 149 13.42 6.73 -10.07
CA GLY A 149 13.92 7.62 -9.02
C GLY A 149 13.22 7.47 -7.67
N GLY A 150 12.38 6.47 -7.49
CA GLY A 150 11.64 6.20 -6.25
C GLY A 150 12.52 5.62 -5.15
N LYS A 151 12.18 5.93 -3.89
CA LYS A 151 12.82 5.35 -2.69
C LYS A 151 12.08 4.06 -2.32
N ALA A 152 12.76 2.94 -2.41
CA ALA A 152 12.19 1.64 -2.07
C ALA A 152 12.99 0.93 -1.00
N THR A 153 12.27 0.25 -0.12
CA THR A 153 12.82 -0.65 0.89
C THR A 153 12.25 -2.05 0.69
N TRP A 154 13.06 -3.02 0.98
CA TRP A 154 12.68 -4.43 1.01
C TRP A 154 12.43 -4.86 2.45
N LYS A 155 11.31 -5.56 2.69
CA LYS A 155 10.95 -6.13 4.00
C LYS A 155 10.60 -7.62 3.83
#